data_6b5aa27b87abfbb226b2e277fff84b90
#
_entry.id   6b5aa27b87abfbb226b2e277fff84b90
#
_cell.length_a   1.000
_cell.length_b   1.000
_cell.length_c   1.000
_cell.angle_alpha   90.00
_cell.angle_beta   90.00
_cell.angle_gamma   90.00
#
_symmetry.space_group_name_H-M   'P 1'
#
loop_
_entity.id
_entity.type
_entity.pdbx_description
1 polymer ?
#
loop_
_entity_poly.entity_id
_entity_poly.type
_entity_poly.pdbx_seq_one_letter_code
_entity_poly.pdbx_strand_id
1 'polypeptide(L)'
;FLTGLAMAPVNNLKIVILQSVGGDVSVLGIDSFLGVCVQAVLIFISGKLKRIPTYLRLFLMAFAVLLTQVSVAMAFTPALVILGTVFANISYGIMLPTQREIVESDVPSSLKNTAHSLSDAMFGSFSGILALTYSGVLMDAFGAKFVAVLGIGIMSIASVLALVKMLKVKKWDARISSR
;
A
#
# COMPACT_ATOMS: atom_id res chain seq x y z
N PHE A 1 7.25 0.42 -5.45
CA PHE A 1 7.16 -0.78 -6.28
C PHE A 1 6.57 -1.97 -5.51
N LEU A 2 7.21 -2.45 -4.43
CA LEU A 2 6.73 -3.61 -3.65
C LEU A 2 5.28 -3.46 -3.17
N THR A 3 4.90 -2.25 -2.77
CA THR A 3 3.52 -1.92 -2.39
C THR A 3 2.55 -2.11 -3.56
N GLY A 4 2.90 -1.60 -4.74
CA GLY A 4 2.10 -1.79 -5.96
C GLY A 4 1.99 -3.27 -6.34
N LEU A 5 3.12 -3.99 -6.29
CA LEU A 5 3.17 -5.42 -6.59
C LEU A 5 2.25 -6.25 -5.68
N ALA A 6 2.20 -5.94 -4.38
CA ALA A 6 1.33 -6.63 -3.44
C ALA A 6 -0.15 -6.21 -3.56
N MET A 7 -0.43 -4.94 -3.87
CA MET A 7 -1.80 -4.42 -3.88
C MET A 7 -2.54 -4.64 -5.19
N ALA A 8 -1.84 -4.64 -6.33
CA ALA A 8 -2.48 -4.73 -7.63
C ALA A 8 -3.35 -6.00 -7.78
N PRO A 9 -2.96 -7.21 -7.34
CA PRO A 9 -3.81 -8.39 -7.42
C PRO A 9 -5.09 -8.23 -6.61
N VAL A 10 -4.99 -7.78 -5.36
CA VAL A 10 -6.15 -7.60 -4.48
C VAL A 10 -7.12 -6.55 -5.04
N ASN A 11 -6.62 -5.46 -5.58
CA ASN A 11 -7.47 -4.41 -6.15
C ASN A 11 -8.14 -4.85 -7.45
N ASN A 12 -7.41 -5.49 -8.36
CA ASN A 12 -7.95 -5.89 -9.66
C ASN A 12 -8.85 -7.14 -9.58
N LEU A 13 -8.59 -8.04 -8.62
CA LEU A 13 -9.41 -9.23 -8.41
C LEU A 13 -10.43 -9.06 -7.28
N LYS A 14 -10.65 -7.84 -6.80
CA LYS A 14 -11.49 -7.55 -5.63
C LYS A 14 -12.89 -8.13 -5.74
N ILE A 15 -13.54 -8.01 -6.89
CA ILE A 15 -14.89 -8.58 -7.07
C ILE A 15 -14.89 -10.11 -6.92
N VAL A 16 -13.89 -10.80 -7.44
CA VAL A 16 -13.74 -12.25 -7.33
C VAL A 16 -13.50 -12.64 -5.87
N ILE A 17 -12.67 -11.88 -5.15
CA ILE A 17 -12.41 -12.09 -3.72
C ILE A 17 -13.70 -11.87 -2.92
N LEU A 18 -14.46 -10.82 -3.17
CA LEU A 18 -15.73 -10.55 -2.51
C LEU A 18 -16.75 -11.67 -2.77
N GLN A 19 -16.90 -12.11 -4.02
CA GLN A 19 -17.78 -13.22 -4.38
C GLN A 19 -17.40 -14.53 -3.67
N SER A 20 -16.10 -14.79 -3.50
CA SER A 20 -15.62 -15.98 -2.80
C SER A 20 -15.99 -16.03 -1.30
N VAL A 21 -16.42 -14.90 -0.73
CA VAL A 21 -16.86 -14.78 0.68
C VAL A 21 -18.32 -14.37 0.82
N GLY A 22 -19.12 -14.52 -0.25
CA GLY A 22 -20.55 -14.24 -0.26
C GLY A 22 -20.92 -12.77 -0.48
N GLY A 23 -20.00 -11.92 -0.95
CA GLY A 23 -20.28 -10.55 -1.39
C GLY A 23 -20.77 -10.50 -2.83
N ASP A 24 -21.39 -9.38 -3.19
CA ASP A 24 -21.89 -9.09 -4.53
C ASP A 24 -21.36 -7.74 -5.05
N VAL A 25 -21.87 -7.30 -6.20
CA VAL A 25 -21.48 -6.02 -6.82
C VAL A 25 -21.91 -4.83 -5.96
N SER A 26 -23.01 -4.93 -5.20
CA SER A 26 -23.46 -3.87 -4.30
C SER A 26 -22.47 -3.67 -3.16
N VAL A 27 -21.94 -4.77 -2.61
CA VAL A 27 -20.89 -4.74 -1.58
C VAL A 27 -19.61 -4.12 -2.13
N LEU A 28 -19.25 -4.39 -3.40
CA LEU A 28 -18.10 -3.73 -4.05
C LEU A 28 -18.28 -2.21 -4.13
N GLY A 29 -19.50 -1.74 -4.40
CA GLY A 29 -19.83 -0.31 -4.39
C GLY A 29 -19.61 0.33 -3.02
N ILE A 30 -20.10 -0.32 -1.96
CA ILE A 30 -19.90 0.14 -0.56
C ILE A 30 -18.42 0.13 -0.20
N ASP A 31 -17.70 -0.93 -0.53
CA ASP A 31 -16.26 -1.09 -0.30
C ASP A 31 -15.46 0.05 -0.95
N SER A 32 -15.75 0.34 -2.22
CA SER A 32 -15.08 1.39 -2.96
C SER A 32 -15.40 2.78 -2.39
N PHE A 33 -16.64 3.04 -2.04
CA PHE A 33 -17.08 4.31 -1.45
C PHE A 33 -16.37 4.57 -0.11
N LEU A 34 -16.39 3.59 0.79
CA LEU A 34 -15.71 3.69 2.09
C LEU A 34 -14.21 3.91 1.92
N GLY A 35 -13.59 3.20 0.99
CA GLY A 35 -12.18 3.36 0.68
C GLY A 35 -11.83 4.79 0.26
N VAL A 36 -12.59 5.36 -0.69
CA VAL A 36 -12.37 6.74 -1.15
C VAL A 36 -12.59 7.74 -0.03
N CYS A 37 -13.59 7.57 0.83
CA CYS A 37 -13.83 8.44 1.98
C CYS A 37 -12.62 8.44 2.93
N VAL A 38 -12.08 7.26 3.28
CA VAL A 38 -10.90 7.15 4.14
C VAL A 38 -9.69 7.83 3.51
N GLN A 39 -9.45 7.60 2.23
CA GLN A 39 -8.34 8.21 1.50
C GLN A 39 -8.48 9.74 1.45
N ALA A 40 -9.67 10.26 1.15
CA ALA A 40 -9.93 11.69 1.07
C ALA A 40 -9.65 12.39 2.41
N VAL A 41 -10.10 11.81 3.54
CA VAL A 41 -9.82 12.35 4.88
C VAL A 41 -8.31 12.42 5.13
N LEU A 42 -7.56 11.38 4.81
CA LEU A 42 -6.10 11.35 5.03
C LEU A 42 -5.35 12.33 4.13
N ILE A 43 -5.77 12.48 2.88
CA ILE A 43 -5.21 13.51 1.99
C ILE A 43 -5.52 14.90 2.53
N PHE A 44 -6.73 15.14 3.01
CA PHE A 44 -7.11 16.43 3.59
C PHE A 44 -6.26 16.81 4.81
N ILE A 45 -5.95 15.85 5.68
CA ILE A 45 -5.08 16.07 6.85
C ILE A 45 -3.59 15.89 6.56
N SER A 46 -3.20 15.70 5.29
CA SER A 46 -1.81 15.40 4.89
C SER A 46 -0.79 16.45 5.37
N GLY A 47 -1.21 17.72 5.50
CA GLY A 47 -0.38 18.77 6.09
C GLY A 47 0.08 18.46 7.52
N LYS A 48 -0.74 17.75 8.31
CA LYS A 48 -0.37 17.29 9.66
C LYS A 48 0.58 16.08 9.60
N LEU A 49 0.48 15.27 8.56
CA LEU A 49 1.35 14.11 8.36
C LEU A 49 2.83 14.52 8.14
N LYS A 50 3.09 15.73 7.64
CA LYS A 50 4.46 16.26 7.51
C LYS A 50 5.21 16.37 8.84
N ARG A 51 4.49 16.42 9.98
CA ARG A 51 5.12 16.41 11.32
C ARG A 51 5.66 15.03 11.72
N ILE A 52 5.24 13.99 11.02
CA ILE A 52 5.69 12.61 11.23
C ILE A 52 6.94 12.39 10.37
N PRO A 53 8.05 11.87 10.93
CA PRO A 53 9.26 11.58 10.16
C PRO A 53 8.97 10.73 8.92
N THR A 54 9.58 11.07 7.78
CA THR A 54 9.34 10.40 6.49
C THR A 54 9.49 8.88 6.57
N TYR A 55 10.52 8.38 7.26
CA TYR A 55 10.74 6.94 7.42
C TYR A 55 9.68 6.24 8.27
N LEU A 56 9.12 6.93 9.26
CA LEU A 56 7.98 6.39 10.02
C LEU A 56 6.72 6.33 9.14
N ARG A 57 6.49 7.33 8.30
CA ARG A 57 5.38 7.31 7.32
C ARG A 57 5.52 6.15 6.33
N LEU A 58 6.74 5.89 5.81
CA LEU A 58 7.02 4.76 4.94
C LEU A 58 6.76 3.41 5.63
N PHE A 59 7.14 3.29 6.90
CA PHE A 59 6.84 2.09 7.69
C PHE A 59 5.33 1.92 7.92
N LEU A 60 4.63 2.98 8.35
CA LEU A 60 3.18 2.95 8.57
C LEU A 60 2.41 2.59 7.30
N MET A 61 2.83 3.14 6.15
CA MET A 61 2.28 2.80 4.85
C MET A 61 2.46 1.30 4.53
N ALA A 62 3.69 0.77 4.66
CA ALA A 62 3.97 -0.63 4.38
C ALA A 62 3.22 -1.56 5.34
N PHE A 63 3.14 -1.20 6.62
CA PHE A 63 2.41 -1.95 7.63
C PHE A 63 0.89 -1.94 7.38
N ALA A 64 0.32 -0.81 6.95
CA ALA A 64 -1.11 -0.74 6.59
C ALA A 64 -1.42 -1.66 5.40
N VAL A 65 -0.54 -1.72 4.37
CA VAL A 65 -0.71 -2.69 3.27
C VAL A 65 -0.57 -4.14 3.77
N LEU A 66 0.34 -4.41 4.68
CA LEU A 66 0.45 -5.74 5.29
C LEU A 66 -0.86 -6.13 5.98
N LEU A 67 -1.48 -5.23 6.75
CA LEU A 67 -2.78 -5.45 7.37
C LEU A 67 -3.89 -5.67 6.33
N THR A 68 -3.85 -4.98 5.19
CA THR A 68 -4.74 -5.24 4.06
C THR A 68 -4.63 -6.70 3.61
N GLN A 69 -3.41 -7.17 3.35
CA GLN A 69 -3.18 -8.53 2.86
C GLN A 69 -3.64 -9.58 3.88
N VAL A 70 -3.34 -9.37 5.17
CA VAL A 70 -3.78 -10.25 6.25
C VAL A 70 -5.32 -10.31 6.32
N SER A 71 -5.99 -9.14 6.30
CA SER A 71 -7.45 -9.05 6.36
C SER A 71 -8.10 -9.80 5.19
N VAL A 72 -7.56 -9.65 3.97
CA VAL A 72 -8.09 -10.33 2.78
C VAL A 72 -7.79 -11.83 2.80
N ALA A 73 -6.58 -12.24 3.18
CA ALA A 73 -6.20 -13.65 3.24
C ALA A 73 -7.08 -14.43 4.27
N MET A 74 -7.39 -13.78 5.38
CA MET A 74 -8.22 -14.35 6.45
C MET A 74 -9.72 -14.10 6.25
N ALA A 75 -10.15 -13.49 5.14
CA ALA A 75 -11.54 -13.11 4.96
C ALA A 75 -12.44 -14.34 4.84
N PHE A 76 -13.44 -14.44 5.69
CA PHE A 76 -14.54 -15.39 5.62
C PHE A 76 -15.90 -14.68 5.47
N THR A 77 -15.91 -13.35 5.51
CA THR A 77 -17.07 -12.49 5.26
C THR A 77 -16.65 -11.29 4.42
N PRO A 78 -17.57 -10.65 3.68
CA PRO A 78 -17.28 -9.41 2.96
C PRO A 78 -16.75 -8.29 3.86
N ALA A 79 -17.17 -8.23 5.12
CA ALA A 79 -16.73 -7.22 6.09
C ALA A 79 -15.21 -7.20 6.30
N LEU A 80 -14.56 -8.38 6.31
CA LEU A 80 -13.09 -8.46 6.43
C LEU A 80 -12.38 -7.97 5.18
N VAL A 81 -12.97 -8.15 3.99
CA VAL A 81 -12.44 -7.56 2.74
C VAL A 81 -12.55 -6.04 2.79
N ILE A 82 -13.69 -5.51 3.23
CA ILE A 82 -13.91 -4.06 3.42
C ILE A 82 -12.90 -3.49 4.44
N LEU A 83 -12.66 -4.19 5.55
CA LEU A 83 -11.63 -3.78 6.52
C LEU A 83 -10.24 -3.71 5.85
N GLY A 84 -9.90 -4.68 5.00
CA GLY A 84 -8.69 -4.63 4.18
C GLY A 84 -8.64 -3.40 3.29
N THR A 85 -9.76 -3.02 2.66
CA THR A 85 -9.86 -1.80 1.84
C THR A 85 -9.64 -0.53 2.67
N VAL A 86 -10.12 -0.47 3.90
CA VAL A 86 -9.85 0.65 4.80
C VAL A 86 -8.35 0.79 5.04
N PHE A 87 -7.65 -0.28 5.38
CA PHE A 87 -6.19 -0.26 5.56
C PHE A 87 -5.44 0.11 4.27
N ALA A 88 -5.89 -0.40 3.12
CA ALA A 88 -5.34 -0.05 1.83
C ALA A 88 -5.40 1.46 1.57
N ASN A 89 -6.55 2.06 1.82
CA ASN A 89 -6.77 3.49 1.59
C ASN A 89 -6.07 4.36 2.64
N ILE A 90 -5.87 3.88 3.88
CA ILE A 90 -4.95 4.49 4.84
C ILE A 90 -3.53 4.54 4.26
N SER A 91 -3.05 3.44 3.71
CA SER A 91 -1.74 3.40 3.06
C SER A 91 -1.63 4.40 1.90
N TYR A 92 -2.60 4.44 1.00
CA TYR A 92 -2.62 5.38 -0.12
C TYR A 92 -2.62 6.84 0.34
N GLY A 93 -3.43 7.16 1.36
CA GLY A 93 -3.51 8.51 1.92
C GLY A 93 -2.20 8.99 2.55
N ILE A 94 -1.37 8.09 3.06
CA ILE A 94 -0.02 8.40 3.56
C ILE A 94 0.98 8.41 2.41
N MET A 95 0.88 7.49 1.46
CA MET A 95 1.83 7.29 0.37
C MET A 95 1.94 8.50 -0.54
N LEU A 96 0.81 8.99 -1.05
CA LEU A 96 0.79 10.05 -2.05
C LEU A 96 1.53 11.32 -1.60
N PRO A 97 1.24 11.92 -0.42
CA PRO A 97 1.96 13.09 0.04
C PRO A 97 3.42 12.79 0.38
N THR A 98 3.71 11.59 0.91
CA THR A 98 5.08 11.20 1.29
C THR A 98 5.97 11.01 0.06
N GLN A 99 5.46 10.36 -0.98
CA GLN A 99 6.17 10.17 -2.25
C GLN A 99 6.51 11.51 -2.91
N ARG A 100 5.54 12.43 -2.95
CA ARG A 100 5.76 13.77 -3.51
C ARG A 100 6.81 14.54 -2.71
N GLU A 101 6.75 14.49 -1.39
CA GLU A 101 7.73 15.16 -0.53
C GLU A 101 9.16 14.64 -0.76
N ILE A 102 9.34 13.32 -0.89
CA ILE A 102 10.65 12.71 -1.18
C ILE A 102 11.19 13.21 -2.52
N VAL A 103 10.36 13.22 -3.57
CA VAL A 103 10.78 13.71 -4.88
C VAL A 103 11.13 15.20 -4.82
N GLU A 104 10.33 16.01 -4.12
CA GLU A 104 10.58 17.44 -3.99
C GLU A 104 11.86 17.77 -3.21
N SER A 105 12.21 16.96 -2.19
CA SER A 105 13.40 17.19 -1.37
C SER A 105 14.69 16.63 -1.98
N ASP A 106 14.62 15.45 -2.58
CA ASP A 106 15.82 14.64 -2.88
C ASP A 106 16.21 14.68 -4.36
N VAL A 107 15.33 15.22 -5.25
CA VAL A 107 15.55 15.24 -6.70
C VAL A 107 15.82 16.66 -7.20
N PRO A 108 16.85 16.86 -8.06
CA PRO A 108 17.11 18.14 -8.71
C PRO A 108 15.88 18.66 -9.48
N SER A 109 15.67 19.98 -9.49
CA SER A 109 14.48 20.62 -10.08
C SER A 109 14.23 20.24 -11.54
N SER A 110 15.28 20.03 -12.31
CA SER A 110 15.21 19.62 -13.73
C SER A 110 14.67 18.19 -13.93
N LEU A 111 14.71 17.34 -12.92
CA LEU A 111 14.33 15.92 -13.00
C LEU A 111 13.06 15.57 -12.20
N LYS A 112 12.46 16.52 -11.47
CA LYS A 112 11.31 16.27 -10.61
C LYS A 112 10.12 15.67 -11.36
N ASN A 113 9.75 16.22 -12.50
CA ASN A 113 8.64 15.70 -13.30
C ASN A 113 8.90 14.26 -13.77
N THR A 114 10.13 13.98 -14.20
CA THR A 114 10.53 12.61 -14.58
C THR A 114 10.48 11.66 -13.40
N ALA A 115 10.94 12.09 -12.23
CA ALA A 115 10.91 11.28 -11.00
C ALA A 115 9.49 10.98 -10.54
N HIS A 116 8.58 11.96 -10.60
CA HIS A 116 7.15 11.73 -10.32
C HIS A 116 6.55 10.71 -11.28
N SER A 117 6.72 10.92 -12.59
CA SER A 117 6.19 10.01 -13.62
C SER A 117 6.75 8.60 -13.49
N LEU A 118 8.05 8.47 -13.23
CA LEU A 118 8.70 7.18 -13.03
C LEU A 118 8.17 6.48 -11.77
N SER A 119 8.01 7.20 -10.68
CA SER A 119 7.48 6.66 -9.43
C SER A 119 6.04 6.17 -9.59
N ASP A 120 5.20 6.93 -10.29
CA ASP A 120 3.81 6.55 -10.57
C ASP A 120 3.75 5.34 -11.53
N ALA A 121 4.59 5.31 -12.56
CA ALA A 121 4.70 4.19 -13.48
C ALA A 121 5.16 2.89 -12.77
N MET A 122 6.16 3.00 -11.89
CA MET A 122 6.67 1.86 -11.11
C MET A 122 5.63 1.33 -10.10
N PHE A 123 4.84 2.23 -9.49
CA PHE A 123 3.81 1.85 -8.54
C PHE A 123 2.57 1.27 -9.23
N GLY A 124 2.05 1.93 -10.25
CA GLY A 124 0.80 1.58 -10.91
C GLY A 124 1.00 0.60 -12.07
N SER A 125 1.68 1.04 -13.13
CA SER A 125 1.71 0.30 -14.40
C SER A 125 2.63 -0.92 -14.33
N PHE A 126 3.88 -0.74 -13.97
CA PHE A 126 4.88 -1.81 -14.01
C PHE A 126 4.58 -2.89 -12.97
N SER A 127 4.30 -2.49 -11.73
CA SER A 127 3.91 -3.45 -10.69
C SER A 127 2.57 -4.13 -11.02
N GLY A 128 1.63 -3.40 -11.63
CA GLY A 128 0.34 -3.95 -12.06
C GLY A 128 0.48 -5.04 -13.12
N ILE A 129 1.27 -4.81 -14.17
CA ILE A 129 1.54 -5.80 -15.22
C ILE A 129 2.14 -7.08 -14.61
N LEU A 130 3.20 -6.94 -13.81
CA LEU A 130 3.84 -8.09 -13.17
C LEU A 130 2.86 -8.81 -12.23
N ALA A 131 2.13 -8.05 -11.42
CA ALA A 131 1.20 -8.60 -10.45
C ALA A 131 0.06 -9.40 -11.13
N LEU A 132 -0.53 -8.88 -12.18
CA LEU A 132 -1.60 -9.57 -12.90
C LEU A 132 -1.11 -10.83 -13.61
N THR A 133 0.13 -10.84 -14.10
CA THR A 133 0.72 -12.01 -14.75
C THR A 133 0.78 -13.21 -13.80
N TYR A 134 1.25 -13.02 -12.56
CA TYR A 134 1.33 -14.13 -11.61
C TYR A 134 0.02 -14.41 -10.88
N SER A 135 -0.81 -13.38 -10.66
CA SER A 135 -2.02 -13.53 -9.84
C SER A 135 -3.09 -14.38 -10.50
N GLY A 136 -3.23 -14.32 -11.83
CA GLY A 136 -4.14 -15.21 -12.57
C GLY A 136 -3.80 -16.68 -12.34
N VAL A 137 -2.53 -17.04 -12.56
CA VAL A 137 -2.04 -18.42 -12.35
C VAL A 137 -2.24 -18.89 -10.90
N LEU A 138 -1.95 -18.02 -9.94
CA LEU A 138 -2.12 -18.35 -8.51
C LEU A 138 -3.59 -18.49 -8.12
N MET A 139 -4.43 -17.64 -8.67
CA MET A 139 -5.87 -17.71 -8.42
C MET A 139 -6.48 -19.01 -8.95
N ASP A 140 -6.10 -19.43 -10.16
CA ASP A 140 -6.57 -20.66 -10.79
C ASP A 140 -6.09 -21.90 -10.02
N ALA A 141 -4.85 -21.87 -9.51
CA ALA A 141 -4.26 -23.01 -8.81
C ALA A 141 -4.68 -23.11 -7.32
N PHE A 142 -4.83 -21.99 -6.61
CA PHE A 142 -4.95 -21.95 -5.14
C PHE A 142 -6.16 -21.14 -4.66
N GLY A 143 -6.92 -20.54 -5.57
CA GLY A 143 -8.09 -19.73 -5.24
C GLY A 143 -7.79 -18.23 -5.04
N ALA A 144 -8.85 -17.41 -5.12
CA ALA A 144 -8.76 -15.96 -5.19
C ALA A 144 -8.02 -15.30 -3.99
N LYS A 145 -8.14 -15.87 -2.79
CA LYS A 145 -7.50 -15.30 -1.58
C LYS A 145 -5.99 -15.58 -1.49
N PHE A 146 -5.47 -16.54 -2.26
CA PHE A 146 -4.07 -16.90 -2.19
C PHE A 146 -3.14 -15.77 -2.68
N VAL A 147 -3.64 -14.89 -3.55
CA VAL A 147 -2.90 -13.69 -3.98
C VAL A 147 -2.56 -12.77 -2.81
N ALA A 148 -3.43 -12.71 -1.80
CA ALA A 148 -3.16 -11.94 -0.58
C ALA A 148 -2.12 -12.63 0.31
N VAL A 149 -2.06 -13.95 0.35
CA VAL A 149 -1.01 -14.70 1.08
C VAL A 149 0.38 -14.37 0.54
N LEU A 150 0.53 -14.34 -0.79
CA LEU A 150 1.78 -13.89 -1.41
C LEU A 150 2.07 -12.42 -1.08
N GLY A 151 1.02 -11.57 -1.10
CA GLY A 151 1.11 -10.17 -0.70
C GLY A 151 1.62 -9.99 0.74
N ILE A 152 1.25 -10.87 1.68
CA ILE A 152 1.79 -10.88 3.05
C ILE A 152 3.31 -11.06 3.02
N GLY A 153 3.82 -12.01 2.25
CA GLY A 153 5.26 -12.24 2.11
C GLY A 153 6.00 -11.00 1.59
N ILE A 154 5.52 -10.42 0.49
CA ILE A 154 6.10 -9.21 -0.12
C ILE A 154 6.08 -8.04 0.87
N MET A 155 4.97 -7.81 1.55
CA MET A 155 4.82 -6.67 2.45
C MET A 155 5.52 -6.86 3.79
N SER A 156 5.71 -8.08 4.24
CA SER A 156 6.57 -8.38 5.40
C SER A 156 8.00 -7.95 5.12
N ILE A 157 8.55 -8.29 3.95
CA ILE A 157 9.88 -7.85 3.53
C ILE A 157 9.94 -6.32 3.45
N ALA A 158 8.97 -5.69 2.80
CA ALA A 158 8.91 -4.23 2.66
C ALA A 158 8.83 -3.52 4.03
N SER A 159 8.02 -4.05 4.96
CA SER A 159 7.85 -3.51 6.31
C SER A 159 9.14 -3.63 7.12
N VAL A 160 9.84 -4.77 7.04
CA VAL A 160 11.13 -4.97 7.70
C VAL A 160 12.18 -4.02 7.14
N LEU A 161 12.27 -3.86 5.82
CA LEU A 161 13.19 -2.91 5.19
C LEU A 161 12.93 -1.46 5.63
N ALA A 162 11.66 -1.05 5.68
CA ALA A 162 11.28 0.27 6.15
C ALA A 162 11.62 0.48 7.62
N LEU A 163 11.36 -0.52 8.48
CA LEU A 163 11.68 -0.51 9.90
C LEU A 163 13.19 -0.40 10.14
N VAL A 164 13.99 -1.21 9.46
CA VAL A 164 15.46 -1.18 9.57
C VAL A 164 16.01 0.19 9.17
N LYS A 165 15.49 0.78 8.10
CA LYS A 165 15.91 2.11 7.66
C LYS A 165 15.52 3.18 8.68
N MET A 166 14.30 3.13 9.21
CA MET A 166 13.84 4.02 10.28
C MET A 166 14.75 3.97 11.52
N LEU A 167 15.10 2.76 11.98
CA LEU A 167 15.95 2.58 13.16
C LEU A 167 17.39 3.07 12.93
N LYS A 168 17.94 2.87 11.72
CA LYS A 168 19.27 3.38 11.36
C LYS A 168 19.32 4.91 11.37
N VAL A 169 18.32 5.59 10.82
CA VAL A 169 18.25 7.05 10.81
C VAL A 169 18.12 7.59 12.22
N LYS A 170 17.22 7.04 13.04
CA LYS A 170 17.08 7.44 14.45
C LYS A 170 18.38 7.31 15.25
N LYS A 171 19.16 6.26 14.99
CA LYS A 171 20.47 6.05 15.64
C LYS A 171 21.52 7.06 15.18
N TRP A 172 21.45 7.48 13.92
CA TRP A 172 22.33 8.50 13.36
C TRP A 172 22.06 9.87 13.99
N ASP A 173 20.79 10.29 14.03
CA ASP A 173 20.39 11.58 14.62
C ASP A 173 20.77 11.66 16.11
N ALA A 174 20.60 10.58 16.87
CA ALA A 174 21.00 10.51 18.27
C ALA A 174 22.52 10.66 18.46
N ARG A 175 23.35 10.15 17.54
CA ARG A 175 24.80 10.31 17.60
C ARG A 175 25.28 11.72 17.27
N ILE A 176 24.57 12.44 16.41
CA ILE A 176 24.90 13.84 16.05
C ILE A 176 24.53 14.75 17.22
N SER A 177 23.38 14.53 17.87
CA SER A 177 22.90 15.34 19.00
C SER A 177 23.72 15.14 20.29
N SER A 178 24.55 14.09 20.37
CA SER A 178 25.40 13.80 21.53
C SER A 178 26.85 14.32 21.38
N ARG A 179 27.15 14.99 20.28
CA ARG A 179 28.42 15.67 20.01
C ARG A 179 28.25 17.19 20.07
#